data_948e80a6e247f8e2be88271f720f7503
#
_entry.id   948e80a6e247f8e2be88271f720f7503
#
_cell.length_a   1.000
_cell.length_b   1.000
_cell.length_c   1.000
_cell.angle_alpha   90.00
_cell.angle_beta   90.00
_cell.angle_gamma   90.00
#
_symmetry.space_group_name_H-M   'P 1'
#
loop_
_entity.id
_entity.type
_entity.pdbx_description
1 polymer ?
#
loop_
_entity_poly.entity_id
_entity_poly.type
_entity_poly.pdbx_seq_one_letter_code
_entity_poly.pdbx_strand_id
1 'polypeptide(L)'
;MKYFQKGSSSDWLWCENKLTYANAKLSHALILAGQWIPNPEMFKMGIDSLSWLLEKQQAPEGHLSVVGNLNWHNRNGPTSNFDQQPIEVMCLIGACAAAFRSTGEIKWLDQGHRCLDWFLGSNDLNEHIYDFKTGGCCDAIQPTGINANQGAESTLSRLISLLSMYEILEQMEKK
;
A
#
# COMPACT_ATOMS: atom_id res chain seq x y z
N MET A 1 -11.24 10.02 -11.66
CA MET A 1 -11.82 11.21 -11.01
C MET A 1 -13.31 11.08 -10.76
N LYS A 2 -14.19 10.99 -11.77
CA LYS A 2 -15.66 10.94 -11.56
C LYS A 2 -16.16 9.89 -10.55
N TYR A 3 -15.56 8.70 -10.54
CA TYR A 3 -15.91 7.64 -9.58
C TYR A 3 -15.56 8.05 -8.13
N PHE A 4 -14.38 8.63 -7.92
CA PHE A 4 -13.98 9.14 -6.61
C PHE A 4 -14.92 10.27 -6.14
N GLN A 5 -15.22 11.24 -6.99
CA GLN A 5 -16.15 12.33 -6.68
C GLN A 5 -17.56 11.83 -6.30
N LYS A 6 -18.00 10.72 -6.93
CA LYS A 6 -19.32 10.14 -6.67
C LYS A 6 -19.36 9.22 -5.44
N GLY A 7 -18.28 8.46 -5.21
CA GLY A 7 -18.22 7.42 -4.16
C GLY A 7 -17.72 7.92 -2.81
N SER A 8 -16.87 8.96 -2.82
CA SER A 8 -16.24 9.47 -1.59
C SER A 8 -17.16 10.40 -0.78
N SER A 9 -16.91 10.44 0.52
CA SER A 9 -17.49 11.37 1.48
C SER A 9 -16.42 11.79 2.50
N SER A 10 -16.75 12.64 3.44
CA SER A 10 -15.80 13.14 4.45
C SER A 10 -15.19 12.04 5.34
N ASP A 11 -15.90 10.94 5.55
CA ASP A 11 -15.50 9.78 6.37
C ASP A 11 -14.98 8.60 5.56
N TRP A 12 -15.16 8.62 4.23
CA TRP A 12 -14.82 7.54 3.32
C TRP A 12 -14.22 8.10 2.02
N LEU A 13 -12.92 8.31 2.00
CA LEU A 13 -12.22 8.92 0.84
C LEU A 13 -11.88 7.88 -0.24
N TRP A 14 -12.89 7.06 -0.60
CA TRP A 14 -12.75 5.99 -1.57
C TRP A 14 -13.86 5.99 -2.61
N CYS A 15 -13.56 5.50 -3.81
CA CYS A 15 -14.49 5.55 -4.95
C CYS A 15 -15.57 4.46 -4.94
N GLU A 16 -15.38 3.40 -4.15
CA GLU A 16 -16.28 2.26 -4.03
C GLU A 16 -16.74 2.07 -2.58
N ASN A 17 -17.80 1.30 -2.36
CA ASN A 17 -18.30 1.00 -1.00
C ASN A 17 -17.49 -0.08 -0.27
N LYS A 18 -16.34 -0.48 -0.81
CA LYS A 18 -15.43 -1.45 -0.20
C LYS A 18 -14.00 -1.27 -0.69
N LEU A 19 -13.04 -1.67 0.14
CA LEU A 19 -11.66 -1.92 -0.24
C LEU A 19 -11.52 -3.38 -0.63
N THR A 20 -10.86 -3.64 -1.75
CA THR A 20 -10.68 -4.99 -2.30
C THR A 20 -9.23 -5.24 -2.68
N TYR A 21 -8.95 -5.50 -3.94
CA TYR A 21 -7.64 -5.87 -4.45
C TYR A 21 -6.88 -4.68 -5.03
N ALA A 22 -5.57 -4.62 -4.74
CA ALA A 22 -4.63 -3.63 -5.29
C ALA A 22 -5.10 -2.17 -5.11
N ASN A 23 -5.72 -1.88 -3.96
CA ASN A 23 -6.41 -0.61 -3.71
C ASN A 23 -5.54 0.62 -4.03
N ALA A 24 -4.32 0.69 -3.53
CA ALA A 24 -3.46 1.85 -3.69
C ALA A 24 -3.10 2.18 -5.15
N LYS A 25 -3.32 1.26 -6.11
CA LYS A 25 -3.15 1.54 -7.55
C LYS A 25 -4.09 2.65 -8.04
N LEU A 26 -5.27 2.79 -7.45
CA LEU A 26 -6.20 3.84 -7.84
C LEU A 26 -5.69 5.23 -7.39
N SER A 27 -5.23 5.36 -6.14
CA SER A 27 -4.60 6.58 -5.65
C SER A 27 -3.33 6.91 -6.44
N HIS A 28 -2.49 5.90 -6.69
CA HIS A 28 -1.27 6.03 -7.50
C HIS A 28 -1.57 6.57 -8.91
N ALA A 29 -2.58 6.00 -9.57
CA ALA A 29 -2.99 6.46 -10.91
C ALA A 29 -3.49 7.91 -10.90
N LEU A 30 -4.23 8.34 -9.86
CA LEU A 30 -4.68 9.73 -9.73
C LEU A 30 -3.52 10.70 -9.51
N ILE A 31 -2.52 10.32 -8.70
CA ILE A 31 -1.32 11.14 -8.47
C ILE A 31 -0.57 11.34 -9.78
N LEU A 32 -0.24 10.27 -10.49
CA LEU A 32 0.48 10.35 -11.77
C LEU A 32 -0.32 11.09 -12.82
N ALA A 33 -1.60 10.74 -13.02
CA ALA A 33 -2.43 11.39 -14.02
C ALA A 33 -2.66 12.86 -13.72
N GLY A 34 -2.81 13.24 -12.44
CA GLY A 34 -2.97 14.63 -12.03
C GLY A 34 -1.76 15.51 -12.35
N GLN A 35 -0.55 14.93 -12.34
CA GLN A 35 0.68 15.58 -12.76
C GLN A 35 0.79 15.69 -14.30
N TRP A 36 0.59 14.57 -15.00
CA TRP A 36 0.73 14.50 -16.46
C TRP A 36 -0.29 15.38 -17.21
N ILE A 37 -1.51 15.48 -16.70
CA ILE A 37 -2.63 16.26 -17.29
C ILE A 37 -2.72 17.65 -16.67
N PRO A 38 -1.78 18.14 -15.91
CA PRO A 38 -1.79 19.22 -14.92
C PRO A 38 -3.19 19.52 -14.33
N ASN A 39 -3.72 18.54 -13.57
CA ASN A 39 -5.02 18.67 -12.93
C ASN A 39 -4.87 18.64 -11.39
N PRO A 40 -4.83 19.80 -10.72
CA PRO A 40 -4.61 19.89 -9.27
C PRO A 40 -5.67 19.17 -8.44
N GLU A 41 -6.93 19.15 -8.89
CA GLU A 41 -8.02 18.45 -8.18
C GLU A 41 -7.81 16.94 -8.21
N MET A 42 -7.43 16.39 -9.38
CA MET A 42 -7.12 14.97 -9.53
C MET A 42 -5.91 14.57 -8.69
N PHE A 43 -4.86 15.39 -8.70
CA PHE A 43 -3.66 15.19 -7.89
C PHE A 43 -4.00 15.17 -6.40
N LYS A 44 -4.72 16.21 -5.92
CA LYS A 44 -5.15 16.30 -4.52
C LYS A 44 -5.98 15.09 -4.11
N MET A 45 -6.92 14.66 -4.94
CA MET A 45 -7.75 13.48 -4.68
C MET A 45 -6.91 12.20 -4.54
N GLY A 46 -5.85 12.05 -5.36
CA GLY A 46 -4.89 10.94 -5.25
C GLY A 46 -4.13 10.96 -3.91
N ILE A 47 -3.63 12.12 -3.51
CA ILE A 47 -2.93 12.32 -2.24
C ILE A 47 -3.85 12.06 -1.03
N ASP A 48 -5.05 12.64 -1.04
CA ASP A 48 -6.01 12.50 0.07
C ASP A 48 -6.46 11.04 0.23
N SER A 49 -6.78 10.37 -0.87
CA SER A 49 -7.18 8.96 -0.85
C SER A 49 -6.04 8.02 -0.42
N LEU A 50 -4.80 8.32 -0.78
CA LEU A 50 -3.64 7.56 -0.31
C LEU A 50 -3.41 7.74 1.20
N SER A 51 -3.47 8.99 1.70
CA SER A 51 -3.36 9.27 3.13
C SER A 51 -4.40 8.50 3.93
N TRP A 52 -5.66 8.60 3.50
CA TRP A 52 -6.78 7.91 4.12
C TRP A 52 -6.62 6.37 4.09
N LEU A 53 -6.16 5.81 2.98
CA LEU A 53 -5.94 4.37 2.83
C LEU A 53 -4.85 3.86 3.78
N LEU A 54 -3.76 4.63 3.95
CA LEU A 54 -2.67 4.31 4.88
C LEU A 54 -3.11 4.38 6.34
N GLU A 55 -3.97 5.34 6.70
CA GLU A 55 -4.58 5.45 8.03
C GLU A 55 -5.51 4.26 8.32
N LYS A 56 -6.36 3.88 7.35
CA LYS A 56 -7.28 2.73 7.48
C LYS A 56 -6.56 1.39 7.64
N GLN A 57 -5.34 1.31 7.16
CA GLN A 57 -4.49 0.11 7.21
C GLN A 57 -3.36 0.23 8.25
N GLN A 58 -3.53 1.07 9.24
CA GLN A 58 -2.65 1.15 10.39
C GLN A 58 -3.23 0.38 11.57
N ALA A 59 -2.46 -0.59 12.08
CA ALA A 59 -2.78 -1.27 13.33
C ALA A 59 -2.64 -0.32 14.53
N PRO A 60 -3.29 -0.59 15.67
CA PRO A 60 -3.16 0.22 16.89
C PRO A 60 -1.71 0.37 17.37
N GLU A 61 -0.88 -0.63 17.14
CA GLU A 61 0.55 -0.66 17.48
C GLU A 61 1.41 0.15 16.50
N GLY A 62 0.83 0.66 15.42
CA GLY A 62 1.48 1.53 14.42
C GLY A 62 2.02 0.82 13.19
N HIS A 63 2.11 -0.50 13.17
CA HIS A 63 2.54 -1.25 11.98
C HIS A 63 1.47 -1.24 10.87
N LEU A 64 1.86 -1.69 9.67
CA LEU A 64 0.93 -1.86 8.56
C LEU A 64 0.11 -3.15 8.74
N SER A 65 -1.21 -3.03 8.66
CA SER A 65 -2.17 -4.13 8.61
C SER A 65 -3.04 -3.97 7.36
N VAL A 66 -2.61 -4.56 6.25
CA VAL A 66 -3.35 -4.41 4.99
C VAL A 66 -4.67 -5.16 5.02
N VAL A 67 -5.64 -4.65 4.28
CA VAL A 67 -6.95 -5.30 4.16
C VAL A 67 -6.79 -6.70 3.58
N GLY A 68 -7.22 -7.70 4.36
CA GLY A 68 -7.18 -9.10 3.95
C GLY A 68 -8.29 -9.47 2.96
N ASN A 69 -7.98 -10.37 2.04
CA ASN A 69 -8.90 -10.76 0.97
C ASN A 69 -10.00 -11.74 1.41
N LEU A 70 -9.94 -12.28 2.65
CA LEU A 70 -10.92 -13.25 3.13
C LEU A 70 -12.35 -12.68 3.14
N ASN A 71 -12.51 -11.39 3.55
CA ASN A 71 -13.81 -10.70 3.56
C ASN A 71 -13.71 -9.23 3.10
N TRP A 72 -12.53 -8.74 2.76
CA TRP A 72 -12.28 -7.36 2.37
C TRP A 72 -12.62 -6.34 3.49
N HIS A 73 -12.80 -5.08 3.15
CA HIS A 73 -13.31 -4.06 4.06
C HIS A 73 -14.48 -3.34 3.40
N ASN A 74 -15.69 -3.59 3.87
CA ASN A 74 -16.88 -2.89 3.41
C ASN A 74 -17.04 -1.57 4.18
N ARG A 75 -17.51 -0.52 3.51
CA ARG A 75 -17.87 0.73 4.14
C ARG A 75 -18.88 0.46 5.28
N ASN A 76 -18.60 0.98 6.47
CA ASN A 76 -19.39 0.75 7.69
C ASN A 76 -19.38 -0.71 8.19
N GLY A 77 -18.51 -1.56 7.66
CA GLY A 77 -18.32 -2.94 8.11
C GLY A 77 -16.97 -3.15 8.80
N PRO A 78 -16.73 -4.35 9.34
CA PRO A 78 -15.44 -4.72 9.89
C PRO A 78 -14.39 -4.80 8.78
N THR A 79 -13.14 -4.54 9.14
CA THR A 79 -11.98 -4.82 8.28
C THR A 79 -11.60 -6.29 8.42
N SER A 80 -11.32 -6.96 7.31
CA SER A 80 -10.68 -8.26 7.34
C SER A 80 -9.18 -8.09 7.55
N ASN A 81 -8.63 -8.70 8.59
CA ASN A 81 -7.18 -8.69 8.87
C ASN A 81 -6.45 -9.85 8.18
N PHE A 82 -7.14 -10.74 7.46
CA PHE A 82 -6.59 -11.93 6.79
C PHE A 82 -7.37 -12.18 5.48
N ASP A 83 -6.86 -12.81 4.47
CA ASP A 83 -5.48 -13.05 4.08
C ASP A 83 -4.81 -11.74 3.62
N GLN A 84 -3.76 -11.29 4.28
CA GLN A 84 -2.99 -10.13 3.80
C GLN A 84 -2.00 -10.58 2.74
N GLN A 85 -1.93 -9.87 1.62
CA GLN A 85 -1.12 -10.27 0.47
C GLN A 85 -0.03 -9.25 0.12
N PRO A 86 1.17 -9.70 -0.27
CA PRO A 86 2.30 -8.85 -0.69
C PRO A 86 1.98 -7.80 -1.74
N ILE A 87 1.05 -8.08 -2.64
CA ILE A 87 0.65 -7.16 -3.72
C ILE A 87 0.03 -5.87 -3.19
N GLU A 88 -0.72 -5.93 -2.08
CA GLU A 88 -1.29 -4.73 -1.45
C GLU A 88 -0.18 -3.80 -0.97
N VAL A 89 0.84 -4.38 -0.32
CA VAL A 89 1.99 -3.64 0.20
C VAL A 89 2.80 -3.01 -0.94
N MET A 90 3.06 -3.77 -2.01
CA MET A 90 3.73 -3.24 -3.20
C MET A 90 2.96 -2.05 -3.81
N CYS A 91 1.64 -2.13 -3.86
CA CYS A 91 0.81 -1.05 -4.39
C CYS A 91 0.89 0.22 -3.52
N LEU A 92 0.91 0.07 -2.18
CA LEU A 92 1.10 1.17 -1.25
C LEU A 92 2.47 1.83 -1.41
N ILE A 93 3.54 1.03 -1.47
CA ILE A 93 4.91 1.54 -1.66
C ILE A 93 5.02 2.32 -2.98
N GLY A 94 4.49 1.77 -4.08
CA GLY A 94 4.49 2.47 -5.37
C GLY A 94 3.73 3.80 -5.34
N ALA A 95 2.61 3.87 -4.63
CA ALA A 95 1.85 5.11 -4.45
C ALA A 95 2.59 6.12 -3.55
N CYS A 96 3.22 5.67 -2.45
CA CYS A 96 4.07 6.51 -1.60
C CYS A 96 5.27 7.06 -2.37
N ALA A 97 5.92 6.23 -3.19
CA ALA A 97 7.02 6.64 -4.06
C ALA A 97 6.59 7.76 -5.03
N ALA A 98 5.43 7.61 -5.67
CA ALA A 98 4.90 8.63 -6.57
C ALA A 98 4.54 9.93 -5.81
N ALA A 99 3.94 9.82 -4.64
CA ALA A 99 3.61 10.95 -3.79
C ALA A 99 4.89 11.70 -3.34
N PHE A 100 5.93 10.99 -2.92
CA PHE A 100 7.22 11.58 -2.55
C PHE A 100 7.87 12.30 -3.72
N ARG A 101 7.97 11.67 -4.90
CA ARG A 101 8.54 12.31 -6.10
C ARG A 101 7.80 13.58 -6.49
N SER A 102 6.50 13.63 -6.21
CA SER A 102 5.62 14.73 -6.60
C SER A 102 5.61 15.90 -5.63
N THR A 103 5.75 15.63 -4.33
CA THR A 103 5.59 16.61 -3.25
C THR A 103 6.90 16.97 -2.56
N GLY A 104 7.88 16.06 -2.55
CA GLY A 104 9.10 16.16 -1.74
C GLY A 104 8.86 15.95 -0.23
N GLU A 105 7.64 15.62 0.20
CA GLU A 105 7.32 15.48 1.62
C GLU A 105 7.84 14.16 2.20
N ILE A 106 8.71 14.24 3.19
CA ILE A 106 9.38 13.08 3.84
C ILE A 106 8.38 12.07 4.39
N LYS A 107 7.21 12.51 4.84
CA LYS A 107 6.18 11.59 5.34
C LYS A 107 5.86 10.42 4.40
N TRP A 108 5.96 10.63 3.08
CA TRP A 108 5.70 9.57 2.10
C TRP A 108 6.81 8.52 2.07
N LEU A 109 8.04 8.94 2.32
CA LEU A 109 9.18 8.04 2.48
C LEU A 109 9.03 7.20 3.77
N ASP A 110 8.65 7.83 4.89
CA ASP A 110 8.40 7.14 6.15
C ASP A 110 7.27 6.10 6.02
N GLN A 111 6.19 6.46 5.30
CA GLN A 111 5.12 5.50 5.00
C GLN A 111 5.59 4.36 4.10
N GLY A 112 6.43 4.65 3.11
CA GLY A 112 7.06 3.62 2.26
C GLY A 112 7.92 2.64 3.07
N HIS A 113 8.72 3.14 4.02
CA HIS A 113 9.52 2.31 4.94
C HIS A 113 8.64 1.45 5.84
N ARG A 114 7.60 2.03 6.45
CA ARG A 114 6.63 1.28 7.25
C ARG A 114 5.99 0.13 6.44
N CYS A 115 5.67 0.39 5.18
CA CYS A 115 5.15 -0.64 4.29
C CYS A 115 6.21 -1.72 3.98
N LEU A 116 7.49 -1.33 3.78
CA LEU A 116 8.56 -2.28 3.50
C LEU A 116 8.84 -3.18 4.72
N ASP A 117 8.77 -2.64 5.93
CA ASP A 117 8.98 -3.35 7.19
C ASP A 117 7.94 -4.45 7.43
N TRP A 118 6.76 -4.37 6.79
CA TRP A 118 5.75 -5.42 6.82
C TRP A 118 6.30 -6.77 6.31
N PHE A 119 7.15 -6.77 5.28
CA PHE A 119 7.81 -7.98 4.77
C PHE A 119 8.82 -8.56 5.77
N LEU A 120 9.33 -7.73 6.67
CA LEU A 120 10.40 -8.06 7.61
C LEU A 120 9.87 -8.31 9.03
N GLY A 121 8.57 -8.46 9.20
CA GLY A 121 7.95 -8.86 10.46
C GLY A 121 7.23 -7.74 11.22
N SER A 122 7.29 -6.48 10.77
CA SER A 122 6.44 -5.41 11.33
C SER A 122 5.02 -5.52 10.77
N ASN A 123 4.32 -6.60 11.13
CA ASN A 123 3.01 -7.00 10.66
C ASN A 123 2.20 -7.67 11.78
N ASP A 124 0.96 -8.08 11.50
CA ASP A 124 0.03 -8.62 12.49
C ASP A 124 0.48 -9.94 13.15
N LEU A 125 1.45 -10.66 12.59
CA LEU A 125 2.00 -11.88 13.18
C LEU A 125 3.37 -11.69 13.82
N ASN A 126 4.04 -10.55 13.63
CA ASN A 126 5.44 -10.32 13.99
C ASN A 126 6.39 -11.38 13.39
N GLU A 127 6.08 -11.85 12.17
CA GLU A 127 6.84 -12.86 11.47
C GLU A 127 7.30 -12.37 10.09
N HIS A 128 8.53 -12.75 9.69
CA HIS A 128 9.05 -12.47 8.35
C HIS A 128 8.27 -13.27 7.31
N ILE A 129 7.78 -12.60 6.26
CA ILE A 129 7.21 -13.27 5.09
C ILE A 129 8.22 -13.35 3.93
N TYR A 130 9.35 -12.67 4.06
CA TYR A 130 10.51 -12.83 3.19
C TYR A 130 11.36 -13.99 3.67
N ASP A 131 11.67 -14.93 2.79
CA ASP A 131 12.55 -16.06 3.09
C ASP A 131 13.99 -15.71 2.71
N PHE A 132 14.82 -15.48 3.72
CA PHE A 132 16.25 -15.15 3.55
C PHE A 132 17.09 -16.29 2.94
N LYS A 133 16.59 -17.52 2.91
CA LYS A 133 17.30 -18.67 2.34
C LYS A 133 17.04 -18.83 0.85
N THR A 134 15.80 -18.65 0.43
CA THR A 134 15.38 -18.84 -0.97
C THR A 134 15.39 -17.53 -1.74
N GLY A 135 15.29 -16.37 -1.07
CA GLY A 135 15.04 -15.07 -1.67
C GLY A 135 13.59 -14.86 -2.10
N GLY A 136 12.72 -15.82 -1.87
CA GLY A 136 11.29 -15.75 -2.17
C GLY A 136 10.49 -14.98 -1.12
N CYS A 137 9.24 -14.72 -1.43
CA CYS A 137 8.28 -14.12 -0.52
C CYS A 137 7.07 -15.02 -0.36
N CYS A 138 6.67 -15.29 0.87
CA CYS A 138 5.47 -16.04 1.21
C CYS A 138 4.20 -15.34 0.71
N ASP A 139 3.17 -16.11 0.38
CA ASP A 139 2.01 -15.58 -0.36
C ASP A 139 1.04 -14.78 0.50
N ALA A 140 0.94 -15.06 1.79
CA ALA A 140 -0.01 -14.34 2.64
C ALA A 140 0.26 -14.48 4.15
N ILE A 141 -0.29 -13.53 4.90
CA ILE A 141 -0.53 -13.65 6.35
C ILE A 141 -1.95 -14.16 6.55
N GLN A 142 -2.08 -15.33 7.17
CA GLN A 142 -3.35 -16.03 7.41
C GLN A 142 -3.67 -16.12 8.91
N PRO A 143 -4.93 -16.41 9.31
CA PRO A 143 -5.28 -16.59 10.72
C PRO A 143 -4.49 -17.69 11.44
N THR A 144 -3.98 -18.65 10.67
CA THR A 144 -3.24 -19.81 11.16
C THR A 144 -1.72 -19.68 11.07
N GLY A 145 -1.22 -18.53 10.62
CA GLY A 145 0.21 -18.28 10.40
C GLY A 145 0.53 -17.86 8.96
N ILE A 146 1.80 -17.91 8.59
CA ILE A 146 2.26 -17.56 7.25
C ILE A 146 1.89 -18.68 6.25
N ASN A 147 1.32 -18.31 5.12
CA ASN A 147 1.22 -19.18 3.95
C ASN A 147 2.59 -19.29 3.29
N ALA A 148 3.29 -20.39 3.54
CA ALA A 148 4.69 -20.60 3.13
C ALA A 148 4.86 -20.84 1.62
N ASN A 149 3.79 -20.89 0.82
CA ASN A 149 3.94 -20.90 -0.63
C ASN A 149 4.62 -19.60 -1.10
N GLN A 150 5.53 -19.71 -2.06
CA GLN A 150 6.32 -18.59 -2.58
C GLN A 150 5.99 -18.40 -4.06
N GLY A 151 4.81 -17.83 -4.33
CA GLY A 151 4.35 -17.58 -5.68
C GLY A 151 5.12 -16.45 -6.38
N ALA A 152 5.06 -16.44 -7.70
CA ALA A 152 5.72 -15.42 -8.51
C ALA A 152 5.19 -14.01 -8.21
N GLU A 153 3.89 -13.85 -8.00
CA GLU A 153 3.28 -12.56 -7.67
C GLU A 153 3.85 -12.00 -6.36
N SER A 154 3.91 -12.81 -5.32
CA SER A 154 4.39 -12.41 -3.99
C SER A 154 5.87 -12.06 -4.01
N THR A 155 6.69 -12.88 -4.68
CA THR A 155 8.13 -12.65 -4.83
C THR A 155 8.41 -11.39 -5.65
N LEU A 156 7.71 -11.19 -6.77
CA LEU A 156 7.82 -9.96 -7.58
C LEU A 156 7.32 -8.73 -6.82
N SER A 157 6.24 -8.84 -6.07
CA SER A 157 5.72 -7.74 -5.25
C SER A 157 6.77 -7.24 -4.26
N ARG A 158 7.45 -8.15 -3.58
CA ARG A 158 8.53 -7.78 -2.66
C ARG A 158 9.72 -7.16 -3.39
N LEU A 159 10.17 -7.73 -4.51
CA LEU A 159 11.29 -7.20 -5.28
C LEU A 159 11.00 -5.80 -5.84
N ILE A 160 9.82 -5.58 -6.40
CA ILE A 160 9.39 -4.27 -6.91
C ILE A 160 9.30 -3.25 -5.77
N SER A 161 8.83 -3.67 -4.59
CA SER A 161 8.80 -2.84 -3.39
C SER A 161 10.19 -2.35 -3.01
N LEU A 162 11.15 -3.26 -2.94
CA LEU A 162 12.54 -2.95 -2.59
C LEU A 162 13.17 -2.01 -3.63
N LEU A 163 12.99 -2.31 -4.93
CA LEU A 163 13.49 -1.45 -6.01
C LEU A 163 12.90 -0.05 -5.97
N SER A 164 11.59 0.07 -5.73
CA SER A 164 10.92 1.38 -5.64
C SER A 164 11.48 2.24 -4.51
N MET A 165 11.77 1.65 -3.36
CA MET A 165 12.40 2.36 -2.24
C MET A 165 13.86 2.71 -2.52
N TYR A 166 14.61 1.78 -3.11
CA TYR A 166 16.00 2.01 -3.50
C TYR A 166 16.15 3.18 -4.49
N GLU A 167 15.32 3.22 -5.52
CA GLU A 167 15.29 4.32 -6.49
C GLU A 167 15.05 5.70 -5.86
N ILE A 168 14.21 5.77 -4.83
CA ILE A 168 13.97 7.02 -4.10
C ILE A 168 15.22 7.46 -3.36
N LEU A 169 15.84 6.55 -2.61
CA LEU A 169 17.05 6.84 -1.83
C LEU A 169 18.19 7.29 -2.74
N GLU A 170 18.40 6.61 -3.87
CA GLU A 170 19.38 6.99 -4.87
C GLU A 170 19.13 8.40 -5.45
N GLN A 171 17.86 8.78 -5.65
CA GLN A 171 17.49 10.13 -6.11
C GLN A 171 17.74 11.21 -5.05
N MET A 172 17.67 10.87 -3.77
CA MET A 172 17.97 11.80 -2.68
C MET A 172 19.48 12.07 -2.55
N GLU A 173 20.31 11.05 -2.73
CA GLU A 173 21.78 11.17 -2.66
C GLU A 173 22.37 12.00 -3.82
N LYS A 174 21.65 12.10 -4.94
CA LYS A 174 22.10 12.85 -6.14
C LYS A 174 21.67 14.33 -6.12
N LYS A 175 20.96 14.79 -5.12
CA LYS A 175 20.54 16.19 -4.95
C LYS A 175 21.40 16.91 -3.93
#